data_7cf0304eebd9de1283063510f8419291
#
_entry.id   7cf0304eebd9de1283063510f8419291
#
_cell.length_a   1.000
_cell.length_b   1.000
_cell.length_c   1.000
_cell.angle_alpha   90.00
_cell.angle_beta   90.00
_cell.angle_gamma   90.00
#
_symmetry.space_group_name_H-M   'P 1'
#
loop_
_entity.id
_entity.type
_entity.pdbx_description
1 polymer ?
#
loop_
_entity_poly.entity_id
_entity_poly.type
_entity_poly.pdbx_seq_one_letter_code
_entity_poly.pdbx_strand_id
1 'polypeptide(L)'
;MALNVSFVIVLIIKIVYTSIPLTTGCFILYRAIKTKLTNLYALVAFFFFNACEGLYSLFSYALPFEFYAGVLYFANIMLLVFVKFTFFQDRKSKFVLFFTILGILKIVNLILKLNVPFSIPQAKPLEESYRMLYYLDLSILFLMIFISYSWFASSSLNYYKRIKDAPIQPWIKVRYLIIGISSIFSALNAIVYLFYPFNTTSLETPLATTLSIIITVNTFVFAIGNLIAWVFPKKLRYFFNDVFESAEDEIVSIPEQKVMEIIKSEINEEGLNGNN
;
A
#
# COMPACT_ATOMS: atom_id res chain seq x y z
N MET A 1 -9.90 3.78 39.07
CA MET A 1 -10.44 4.13 37.76
C MET A 1 -10.17 2.93 36.86
N ALA A 2 -11.16 2.08 36.60
CA ALA A 2 -10.97 0.90 35.72
C ALA A 2 -10.83 1.40 34.31
N LEU A 3 -9.66 1.18 33.72
CA LEU A 3 -9.43 1.41 32.27
C LEU A 3 -10.48 0.58 31.53
N ASN A 4 -11.31 1.24 30.72
CA ASN A 4 -12.28 0.54 29.88
C ASN A 4 -11.51 -0.34 28.90
N VAL A 5 -11.71 -1.66 28.96
CA VAL A 5 -11.00 -2.65 28.12
C VAL A 5 -11.08 -2.28 26.62
N SER A 6 -12.23 -1.78 26.18
CA SER A 6 -12.42 -1.31 24.81
C SER A 6 -11.46 -0.17 24.45
N PHE A 7 -11.23 0.79 25.34
CA PHE A 7 -10.29 1.89 25.11
C PHE A 7 -8.84 1.41 24.93
N VAL A 8 -8.42 0.43 25.74
CA VAL A 8 -7.07 -0.15 25.65
C VAL A 8 -6.88 -0.87 24.32
N ILE A 9 -7.86 -1.67 23.90
CA ILE A 9 -7.82 -2.37 22.61
C ILE A 9 -7.70 -1.37 21.45
N VAL A 10 -8.49 -0.31 21.45
CA VAL A 10 -8.46 0.76 20.46
C VAL A 10 -7.10 1.41 20.39
N LEU A 11 -6.53 1.76 21.54
CA LEU A 11 -5.22 2.40 21.62
C LEU A 11 -4.12 1.49 21.06
N ILE A 12 -4.14 0.20 21.40
CA ILE A 12 -3.21 -0.79 20.88
C ILE A 12 -3.33 -0.88 19.35
N ILE A 13 -4.54 -1.00 18.79
CA ILE A 13 -4.77 -1.06 17.34
C ILE A 13 -4.18 0.18 16.65
N LYS A 14 -4.44 1.37 17.18
CA LYS A 14 -3.91 2.63 16.60
C LYS A 14 -2.39 2.71 16.66
N ILE A 15 -1.78 2.31 17.78
CA ILE A 15 -0.32 2.27 17.93
C ILE A 15 0.29 1.29 16.92
N VAL A 16 -0.27 0.09 16.80
CA VAL A 16 0.18 -0.93 15.86
C VAL A 16 0.04 -0.43 14.42
N TYR A 17 -1.13 0.11 14.07
CA TYR A 17 -1.40 0.69 12.74
C TYR A 17 -0.41 1.81 12.35
N THR A 18 0.04 2.60 13.30
CA THR A 18 1.03 3.67 13.09
C THR A 18 2.46 3.16 13.01
N SER A 19 2.83 2.27 13.93
CA SER A 19 4.23 1.82 14.11
C SER A 19 4.71 0.96 12.96
N ILE A 20 3.84 0.12 12.39
CA ILE A 20 4.21 -0.83 11.34
C ILE A 20 4.59 -0.12 10.03
N PRO A 21 3.78 0.80 9.46
CA PRO A 21 4.19 1.56 8.29
C PRO A 21 5.45 2.39 8.54
N LEU A 22 5.56 3.02 9.71
CA LEU A 22 6.74 3.82 10.07
C LEU A 22 8.01 2.96 10.05
N THR A 23 7.99 1.84 10.74
CA THR A 23 9.13 0.91 10.79
C THR A 23 9.48 0.38 9.41
N THR A 24 8.47 -0.04 8.63
CA THR A 24 8.64 -0.52 7.26
C THR A 24 9.26 0.56 6.38
N GLY A 25 8.77 1.80 6.46
CA GLY A 25 9.31 2.95 5.74
C GLY A 25 10.79 3.20 6.07
N CYS A 26 11.17 3.15 7.34
CA CYS A 26 12.56 3.32 7.79
C CYS A 26 13.49 2.23 7.21
N PHE A 27 13.07 0.96 7.22
CA PHE A 27 13.89 -0.14 6.68
C PHE A 27 14.02 -0.04 5.16
N ILE A 28 12.93 0.30 4.44
CA ILE A 28 12.97 0.49 2.99
C ILE A 28 13.83 1.72 2.64
N LEU A 29 13.78 2.80 3.43
CA LEU A 29 14.66 3.97 3.27
C LEU A 29 16.12 3.60 3.40
N TYR A 30 16.48 2.87 4.46
CA TYR A 30 17.84 2.36 4.62
C TYR A 30 18.28 1.54 3.39
N ARG A 31 17.39 0.69 2.87
CA ARG A 31 17.67 -0.10 1.67
C ARG A 31 17.80 0.79 0.43
N ALA A 32 16.93 1.76 0.23
CA ALA A 32 16.98 2.71 -0.89
C ALA A 32 18.31 3.47 -0.96
N ILE A 33 18.76 3.97 0.18
CA ILE A 33 20.05 4.68 0.31
C ILE A 33 21.21 3.73 -0.03
N LYS A 34 21.23 2.52 0.55
CA LYS A 34 22.30 1.55 0.37
C LYS A 34 22.40 1.04 -1.08
N THR A 35 21.27 0.87 -1.77
CA THR A 35 21.22 0.28 -3.12
C THR A 35 21.11 1.33 -4.23
N LYS A 36 20.93 2.60 -3.86
CA LYS A 36 20.71 3.73 -4.80
C LYS A 36 19.50 3.52 -5.73
N LEU A 37 18.51 2.72 -5.31
CA LEU A 37 17.29 2.47 -6.07
C LEU A 37 16.30 3.62 -5.83
N THR A 38 16.27 4.55 -6.79
CA THR A 38 15.48 5.79 -6.68
C THR A 38 13.97 5.57 -6.62
N ASN A 39 13.46 4.52 -7.28
CA ASN A 39 12.05 4.14 -7.23
C ASN A 39 11.56 3.81 -5.80
N LEU A 40 12.44 3.29 -4.93
CA LEU A 40 12.09 2.97 -3.54
C LEU A 40 11.73 4.21 -2.71
N TYR A 41 12.23 5.41 -3.06
CA TYR A 41 11.85 6.63 -2.34
C TYR A 41 10.36 6.93 -2.41
N ALA A 42 9.70 6.62 -3.52
CA ALA A 42 8.26 6.76 -3.62
C ALA A 42 7.51 5.78 -2.69
N LEU A 43 8.01 4.55 -2.56
CA LEU A 43 7.47 3.56 -1.63
C LEU A 43 7.72 3.97 -0.16
N VAL A 44 8.89 4.53 0.14
CA VAL A 44 9.21 5.12 1.46
C VAL A 44 8.22 6.23 1.80
N ALA A 45 8.01 7.17 0.89
CA ALA A 45 7.07 8.28 1.07
C ALA A 45 5.65 7.75 1.30
N PHE A 46 5.22 6.73 0.55
CA PHE A 46 3.94 6.06 0.77
C PHE A 46 3.81 5.54 2.21
N PHE A 47 4.80 4.82 2.73
CA PHE A 47 4.74 4.29 4.10
C PHE A 47 4.79 5.39 5.16
N PHE A 48 5.56 6.46 4.96
CA PHE A 48 5.57 7.58 5.89
C PHE A 48 4.25 8.36 5.89
N PHE A 49 3.61 8.56 4.74
CA PHE A 49 2.28 9.16 4.69
C PHE A 49 1.22 8.29 5.40
N ASN A 50 1.28 6.96 5.27
CA ASN A 50 0.40 6.08 6.04
C ASN A 50 0.70 6.13 7.55
N ALA A 51 1.96 6.25 7.95
CA ALA A 51 2.31 6.45 9.36
C ALA A 51 1.77 7.79 9.89
N CYS A 52 1.83 8.87 9.11
CA CYS A 52 1.23 10.16 9.46
C CYS A 52 -0.30 10.07 9.60
N GLU A 53 -0.98 9.28 8.78
CA GLU A 53 -2.41 8.98 8.95
C GLU A 53 -2.69 8.30 10.29
N GLY A 54 -1.87 7.31 10.65
CA GLY A 54 -1.95 6.65 11.96
C GLY A 54 -1.70 7.63 13.11
N LEU A 55 -0.70 8.50 13.01
CA LEU A 55 -0.44 9.56 13.99
C LEU A 55 -1.63 10.52 14.12
N TYR A 56 -2.23 10.92 12.99
CA TYR A 56 -3.44 11.73 13.04
C TYR A 56 -4.57 11.01 13.81
N SER A 57 -4.74 9.72 13.61
CA SER A 57 -5.77 8.96 14.34
C SER A 57 -5.53 8.89 15.86
N LEU A 58 -4.26 8.99 16.28
CA LEU A 58 -3.89 9.04 17.71
C LEU A 58 -4.06 10.44 18.31
N PHE A 59 -3.76 11.49 17.52
CA PHE A 59 -3.70 12.87 17.98
C PHE A 59 -4.70 13.78 17.23
N SER A 60 -5.85 13.24 16.84
CA SER A 60 -6.85 13.92 16.00
C SER A 60 -7.37 15.25 16.57
N TYR A 61 -7.30 15.43 17.89
CA TYR A 61 -7.67 16.68 18.56
C TYR A 61 -6.58 17.76 18.52
N ALA A 62 -5.34 17.41 18.15
CA ALA A 62 -4.22 18.33 18.14
C ALA A 62 -3.75 18.70 16.71
N LEU A 63 -4.17 17.96 15.69
CA LEU A 63 -3.75 18.16 14.31
C LEU A 63 -4.93 18.67 13.45
N PRO A 64 -4.70 19.66 12.56
CA PRO A 64 -5.75 20.17 11.71
C PRO A 64 -6.19 19.13 10.68
N PHE A 65 -7.47 19.18 10.32
CA PHE A 65 -8.08 18.23 9.39
C PHE A 65 -7.44 18.25 7.99
N GLU A 66 -7.02 19.41 7.53
CA GLU A 66 -6.36 19.61 6.23
C GLU A 66 -5.08 18.79 6.10
N PHE A 67 -4.38 18.60 7.23
CA PHE A 67 -3.21 17.73 7.29
C PHE A 67 -3.58 16.28 6.95
N TYR A 68 -4.63 15.73 7.58
CA TYR A 68 -5.10 14.37 7.30
C TYR A 68 -5.56 14.20 5.84
N ALA A 69 -6.35 15.16 5.35
CA ALA A 69 -6.84 15.11 3.98
C ALA A 69 -5.71 15.13 2.93
N GLY A 70 -4.66 15.92 3.17
CA GLY A 70 -3.48 15.95 2.31
C GLY A 70 -2.67 14.65 2.35
N VAL A 71 -2.38 14.17 3.54
CA VAL A 71 -1.54 12.97 3.76
C VAL A 71 -2.10 11.75 3.05
N LEU A 72 -3.39 11.45 3.19
CA LEU A 72 -4.00 10.28 2.56
C LEU A 72 -3.93 10.33 1.02
N TYR A 73 -4.11 11.53 0.44
CA TYR A 73 -3.98 11.72 -0.99
C TYR A 73 -2.56 11.44 -1.49
N PHE A 74 -1.57 12.00 -0.82
CA PHE A 74 -0.17 11.80 -1.21
C PHE A 74 0.28 10.34 -1.05
N ALA A 75 -0.21 9.61 -0.06
CA ALA A 75 0.09 8.19 0.09
C ALA A 75 -0.31 7.40 -1.18
N ASN A 76 -1.55 7.50 -1.63
CA ASN A 76 -2.00 6.80 -2.82
C ASN A 76 -1.24 7.22 -4.09
N ILE A 77 -0.93 8.52 -4.23
CA ILE A 77 -0.12 9.02 -5.37
C ILE A 77 1.29 8.44 -5.34
N MET A 78 1.94 8.40 -4.18
CA MET A 78 3.29 7.84 -4.07
C MET A 78 3.30 6.34 -4.42
N LEU A 79 2.25 5.61 -4.08
CA LEU A 79 2.09 4.23 -4.51
C LEU A 79 1.98 4.10 -6.04
N LEU A 80 1.18 4.95 -6.70
CA LEU A 80 1.10 4.97 -8.16
C LEU A 80 2.45 5.33 -8.82
N VAL A 81 3.15 6.32 -8.26
CA VAL A 81 4.48 6.74 -8.72
C VAL A 81 5.46 5.58 -8.59
N PHE A 82 5.45 4.88 -7.46
CA PHE A 82 6.28 3.70 -7.25
C PHE A 82 5.99 2.61 -8.30
N VAL A 83 4.72 2.29 -8.54
CA VAL A 83 4.30 1.30 -9.54
C VAL A 83 4.79 1.71 -10.94
N LYS A 84 4.63 3.00 -11.32
CA LYS A 84 5.07 3.52 -12.62
C LYS A 84 6.58 3.34 -12.80
N PHE A 85 7.37 3.78 -11.83
CA PHE A 85 8.83 3.73 -11.95
C PHE A 85 9.42 2.32 -11.75
N THR A 86 8.71 1.42 -11.09
CA THR A 86 9.20 0.05 -10.88
C THR A 86 8.83 -0.89 -12.03
N PHE A 87 7.58 -0.83 -12.53
CA PHE A 87 7.08 -1.81 -13.50
C PHE A 87 6.89 -1.28 -14.91
N PHE A 88 6.87 0.06 -15.09
CA PHE A 88 6.52 0.69 -16.37
C PHE A 88 7.48 1.84 -16.74
N GLN A 89 8.76 1.75 -16.40
CA GLN A 89 9.72 2.86 -16.51
C GLN A 89 9.72 3.50 -17.90
N ASP A 90 9.84 2.70 -18.94
CA ASP A 90 9.98 3.15 -20.35
C ASP A 90 8.76 2.77 -21.22
N ARG A 91 7.64 2.42 -20.60
CA ARG A 91 6.45 1.91 -21.28
C ARG A 91 5.25 2.80 -21.12
N LYS A 92 4.36 2.72 -22.11
CA LYS A 92 2.99 3.20 -21.95
C LYS A 92 2.33 2.47 -20.77
N SER A 93 1.79 3.22 -19.84
CA SER A 93 1.10 2.69 -18.67
C SER A 93 -0.20 3.45 -18.44
N LYS A 94 -1.09 2.83 -17.70
CA LYS A 94 -2.34 3.49 -17.27
C LYS A 94 -2.11 4.50 -16.13
N PHE A 95 -0.86 4.91 -15.88
CA PHE A 95 -0.50 5.83 -14.80
C PHE A 95 -1.28 7.15 -14.88
N VAL A 96 -1.27 7.81 -16.04
CA VAL A 96 -1.97 9.09 -16.22
C VAL A 96 -3.47 8.93 -15.97
N LEU A 97 -4.08 7.86 -16.49
CA LEU A 97 -5.49 7.56 -16.27
C LEU A 97 -5.80 7.39 -14.76
N PHE A 98 -5.06 6.54 -14.06
CA PHE A 98 -5.29 6.30 -12.65
C PHE A 98 -4.98 7.53 -11.79
N PHE A 99 -3.91 8.27 -12.12
CA PHE A 99 -3.57 9.51 -11.46
C PHE A 99 -4.69 10.56 -11.60
N THR A 100 -5.25 10.71 -12.81
CA THR A 100 -6.36 11.65 -13.06
C THR A 100 -7.63 11.22 -12.30
N ILE A 101 -7.99 9.93 -12.34
CA ILE A 101 -9.15 9.41 -11.62
C ILE A 101 -8.98 9.64 -10.11
N LEU A 102 -7.82 9.28 -9.54
CA LEU A 102 -7.57 9.50 -8.11
C LEU A 102 -7.56 10.99 -7.75
N GLY A 103 -7.03 11.84 -8.62
CA GLY A 103 -7.08 13.30 -8.45
C GLY A 103 -8.51 13.82 -8.36
N ILE A 104 -9.38 13.42 -9.30
CA ILE A 104 -10.80 13.79 -9.30
C ILE A 104 -11.50 13.27 -8.04
N LEU A 105 -11.34 11.98 -7.73
CA LEU A 105 -11.94 11.38 -6.54
C LEU A 105 -11.50 12.11 -5.27
N LYS A 106 -10.23 12.52 -5.20
CA LYS A 106 -9.71 13.27 -4.05
C LYS A 106 -10.28 14.68 -3.94
N ILE A 107 -10.45 15.39 -5.05
CA ILE A 107 -11.10 16.71 -5.05
C ILE A 107 -12.53 16.57 -4.52
N VAL A 108 -13.28 15.58 -5.01
CA VAL A 108 -14.65 15.32 -4.54
C VAL A 108 -14.65 14.96 -3.06
N ASN A 109 -13.75 14.08 -2.61
CA ASN A 109 -13.60 13.71 -1.20
C ASN A 109 -13.29 14.93 -0.32
N LEU A 110 -12.41 15.84 -0.79
CA LEU A 110 -12.08 17.05 -0.05
C LEU A 110 -13.29 17.99 0.07
N ILE A 111 -14.03 18.20 -1.03
CA ILE A 111 -15.26 19.00 -1.02
C ILE A 111 -16.29 18.43 -0.05
N LEU A 112 -16.50 17.11 -0.05
CA LEU A 112 -17.39 16.46 0.91
C LEU A 112 -16.95 16.71 2.34
N LYS A 113 -15.67 16.54 2.63
CA LYS A 113 -15.14 16.68 3.99
C LYS A 113 -15.13 18.12 4.50
N LEU A 114 -15.02 19.11 3.63
CA LEU A 114 -15.15 20.52 4.00
C LEU A 114 -16.59 20.91 4.33
N ASN A 115 -17.57 20.23 3.73
CA ASN A 115 -18.99 20.53 3.94
C ASN A 115 -19.67 19.66 5.01
N VAL A 116 -19.04 18.57 5.42
CA VAL A 116 -19.59 17.60 6.36
C VAL A 116 -18.54 17.26 7.41
N PRO A 117 -18.88 17.32 8.72
CA PRO A 117 -17.91 17.08 9.80
C PRO A 117 -17.59 15.59 10.00
N PHE A 118 -17.15 14.89 8.95
CA PHE A 118 -16.85 13.44 9.01
C PHE A 118 -15.64 13.05 9.87
N SER A 119 -14.79 13.99 10.20
CA SER A 119 -13.41 13.68 10.56
C SER A 119 -13.01 14.01 11.98
N ILE A 120 -13.88 14.65 12.71
CA ILE A 120 -13.58 14.93 14.10
C ILE A 120 -14.02 13.70 14.90
N PRO A 121 -13.20 13.18 15.86
CA PRO A 121 -13.69 12.22 16.84
C PRO A 121 -14.87 12.88 17.53
N GLN A 122 -16.06 12.57 17.10
CA GLN A 122 -17.21 13.40 17.39
C GLN A 122 -17.70 13.07 18.79
N ALA A 123 -17.72 14.09 19.62
CA ALA A 123 -18.49 14.05 20.84
C ALA A 123 -20.02 14.01 20.55
N LYS A 124 -20.42 14.18 19.29
CA LYS A 124 -21.83 14.17 18.87
C LYS A 124 -22.02 13.30 17.64
N PRO A 125 -23.08 12.46 17.58
CA PRO A 125 -23.43 11.71 16.39
C PRO A 125 -23.77 12.68 15.25
N LEU A 126 -23.44 12.26 14.00
CA LEU A 126 -23.86 12.97 12.80
C LEU A 126 -25.39 12.97 12.68
N GLU A 127 -25.97 14.08 12.23
CA GLU A 127 -27.37 14.10 11.89
C GLU A 127 -27.68 13.12 10.75
N GLU A 128 -28.89 12.56 10.77
CA GLU A 128 -29.35 11.59 9.77
C GLU A 128 -29.31 12.16 8.34
N SER A 129 -29.44 13.48 8.19
CA SER A 129 -29.31 14.22 6.94
C SER A 129 -27.96 13.98 6.23
N TYR A 130 -26.90 13.65 6.97
CA TYR A 130 -25.57 13.38 6.40
C TYR A 130 -25.33 11.92 6.02
N ARG A 131 -26.27 11.00 6.26
CA ARG A 131 -26.09 9.56 5.99
C ARG A 131 -25.68 9.27 4.55
N MET A 132 -26.36 9.89 3.58
CA MET A 132 -26.04 9.69 2.17
C MET A 132 -24.63 10.17 1.82
N LEU A 133 -24.24 11.33 2.33
CA LEU A 133 -22.90 11.90 2.08
C LEU A 133 -21.80 11.06 2.74
N TYR A 134 -22.09 10.48 3.89
CA TYR A 134 -21.18 9.54 4.57
C TYR A 134 -20.90 8.31 3.70
N TYR A 135 -21.93 7.65 3.17
CA TYR A 135 -21.73 6.49 2.30
C TYR A 135 -21.11 6.85 0.95
N LEU A 136 -21.34 8.06 0.46
CA LEU A 136 -20.64 8.58 -0.72
C LEU A 136 -19.14 8.74 -0.44
N ASP A 137 -18.75 9.28 0.73
CA ASP A 137 -17.34 9.40 1.15
C ASP A 137 -16.67 8.03 1.25
N LEU A 138 -17.35 7.03 1.86
CA LEU A 138 -16.85 5.65 1.92
C LEU A 138 -16.71 5.02 0.54
N SER A 139 -17.63 5.30 -0.39
CA SER A 139 -17.56 4.80 -1.76
C SER A 139 -16.38 5.41 -2.53
N ILE A 140 -16.08 6.67 -2.31
CA ILE A 140 -14.90 7.33 -2.88
C ILE A 140 -13.62 6.70 -2.29
N LEU A 141 -13.57 6.51 -0.98
CA LEU A 141 -12.44 5.87 -0.31
C LEU A 141 -12.23 4.44 -0.83
N PHE A 142 -13.31 3.67 -0.99
CA PHE A 142 -13.28 2.36 -1.63
C PHE A 142 -12.59 2.42 -3.00
N LEU A 143 -13.03 3.30 -3.89
CA LEU A 143 -12.45 3.43 -5.24
C LEU A 143 -10.97 3.80 -5.19
N MET A 144 -10.59 4.74 -4.33
CA MET A 144 -9.19 5.18 -4.19
C MET A 144 -8.28 4.04 -3.74
N ILE A 145 -8.66 3.30 -2.70
CA ILE A 145 -7.90 2.17 -2.17
C ILE A 145 -7.88 1.04 -3.21
N PHE A 146 -9.04 0.67 -3.75
CA PHE A 146 -9.16 -0.43 -4.70
C PHE A 146 -8.32 -0.21 -5.96
N ILE A 147 -8.40 0.97 -6.59
CA ILE A 147 -7.61 1.29 -7.79
C ILE A 147 -6.11 1.23 -7.48
N SER A 148 -5.67 1.86 -6.40
CA SER A 148 -4.24 1.96 -6.08
C SER A 148 -3.62 0.59 -5.80
N TYR A 149 -4.21 -0.19 -4.92
CA TYR A 149 -3.64 -1.47 -4.51
C TYR A 149 -3.88 -2.58 -5.52
N SER A 150 -5.02 -2.59 -6.24
CA SER A 150 -5.26 -3.57 -7.31
C SER A 150 -4.31 -3.35 -8.50
N TRP A 151 -4.01 -2.09 -8.83
CA TRP A 151 -3.00 -1.82 -9.86
C TRP A 151 -1.61 -2.25 -9.42
N PHE A 152 -1.25 -2.02 -8.17
CA PHE A 152 0.02 -2.50 -7.62
C PHE A 152 0.10 -4.03 -7.62
N ALA A 153 -0.94 -4.72 -7.12
CA ALA A 153 -1.02 -6.16 -7.11
C ALA A 153 -0.90 -6.75 -8.52
N SER A 154 -1.73 -6.27 -9.46
CA SER A 154 -1.74 -6.76 -10.83
C SER A 154 -0.42 -6.49 -11.56
N SER A 155 0.19 -5.33 -11.37
CA SER A 155 1.49 -4.99 -11.96
C SER A 155 2.59 -5.93 -11.45
N SER A 156 2.62 -6.17 -10.12
CA SER A 156 3.61 -7.05 -9.50
C SER A 156 3.44 -8.51 -9.94
N LEU A 157 2.19 -9.03 -9.94
CA LEU A 157 1.91 -10.40 -10.38
C LEU A 157 2.16 -10.60 -11.88
N ASN A 158 1.83 -9.62 -12.71
CA ASN A 158 2.14 -9.68 -14.14
C ASN A 158 3.65 -9.64 -14.38
N TYR A 159 4.39 -8.86 -13.60
CA TYR A 159 5.84 -8.85 -13.68
C TYR A 159 6.42 -10.20 -13.24
N TYR A 160 5.94 -10.78 -12.13
CA TYR A 160 6.31 -12.14 -11.71
C TYR A 160 6.06 -13.17 -12.82
N LYS A 161 4.89 -13.16 -13.46
CA LYS A 161 4.57 -14.09 -14.55
C LYS A 161 5.55 -14.02 -15.71
N ARG A 162 6.07 -12.82 -16.02
CA ARG A 162 7.04 -12.63 -17.11
C ARG A 162 8.44 -13.16 -16.75
N ILE A 163 8.84 -13.00 -15.49
CA ILE A 163 10.19 -13.38 -15.04
C ILE A 163 10.27 -14.79 -14.45
N LYS A 164 9.15 -15.50 -14.28
CA LYS A 164 9.13 -16.82 -13.61
C LYS A 164 10.02 -17.84 -14.29
N ASP A 165 10.09 -17.81 -15.64
CA ASP A 165 10.85 -18.76 -16.46
C ASP A 165 12.23 -18.18 -16.89
N ALA A 166 12.53 -16.92 -16.56
CA ALA A 166 13.82 -16.29 -16.87
C ALA A 166 14.95 -16.85 -15.98
N PRO A 167 16.20 -16.93 -16.49
CA PRO A 167 17.36 -17.42 -15.74
C PRO A 167 17.88 -16.39 -14.74
N ILE A 168 17.05 -16.01 -13.78
CA ILE A 168 17.34 -15.06 -12.71
C ILE A 168 17.17 -15.71 -11.34
N GLN A 169 17.86 -15.14 -10.35
CA GLN A 169 17.86 -15.68 -8.99
C GLN A 169 16.43 -15.85 -8.43
N PRO A 170 16.08 -17.02 -7.87
CA PRO A 170 14.73 -17.37 -7.41
C PRO A 170 14.15 -16.36 -6.43
N TRP A 171 14.95 -15.81 -5.51
CA TRP A 171 14.51 -14.83 -4.54
C TRP A 171 13.98 -13.52 -5.18
N ILE A 172 14.48 -13.16 -6.39
CA ILE A 172 13.97 -11.99 -7.13
C ILE A 172 12.55 -12.28 -7.62
N LYS A 173 12.31 -13.49 -8.13
CA LYS A 173 10.97 -13.92 -8.57
C LYS A 173 9.98 -13.92 -7.41
N VAL A 174 10.36 -14.55 -6.30
CA VAL A 174 9.54 -14.62 -5.08
C VAL A 174 9.22 -13.25 -4.51
N ARG A 175 10.12 -12.27 -4.60
CA ARG A 175 9.89 -10.89 -4.21
C ARG A 175 8.60 -10.32 -4.81
N TYR A 176 8.46 -10.41 -6.12
CA TYR A 176 7.30 -9.84 -6.82
C TYR A 176 6.01 -10.61 -6.55
N LEU A 177 6.11 -11.90 -6.29
CA LEU A 177 4.97 -12.71 -5.84
C LEU A 177 4.49 -12.25 -4.45
N ILE A 178 5.41 -12.06 -3.50
CA ILE A 178 5.10 -11.58 -2.14
C ILE A 178 4.44 -10.18 -2.20
N ILE A 179 5.01 -9.25 -2.98
CA ILE A 179 4.44 -7.92 -3.18
C ILE A 179 3.02 -8.01 -3.73
N GLY A 180 2.83 -8.82 -4.78
CA GLY A 180 1.52 -8.96 -5.41
C GLY A 180 0.46 -9.51 -4.45
N ILE A 181 0.77 -10.60 -3.74
CA ILE A 181 -0.14 -11.22 -2.78
C ILE A 181 -0.44 -10.26 -1.62
N SER A 182 0.57 -9.65 -1.02
CA SER A 182 0.36 -8.71 0.10
C SER A 182 -0.44 -7.48 -0.30
N SER A 183 -0.32 -7.02 -1.56
CA SER A 183 -1.11 -5.91 -2.09
C SER A 183 -2.58 -6.27 -2.28
N ILE A 184 -2.92 -7.54 -2.57
CA ILE A 184 -4.32 -8.01 -2.61
C ILE A 184 -4.97 -7.85 -1.23
N PHE A 185 -4.28 -8.19 -0.14
CA PHE A 185 -4.81 -8.00 1.21
C PHE A 185 -5.14 -6.54 1.48
N SER A 186 -4.30 -5.60 1.05
CA SER A 186 -4.62 -4.17 1.18
C SER A 186 -5.75 -3.72 0.25
N ALA A 187 -5.88 -4.29 -0.94
CA ALA A 187 -7.02 -4.01 -1.81
C ALA A 187 -8.35 -4.47 -1.18
N LEU A 188 -8.34 -5.56 -0.39
CA LEU A 188 -9.52 -6.03 0.34
C LEU A 188 -10.00 -5.02 1.41
N ASN A 189 -9.11 -4.16 1.93
CA ASN A 189 -9.52 -3.09 2.84
C ASN A 189 -10.56 -2.17 2.20
N ALA A 190 -10.50 -1.97 0.89
CA ALA A 190 -11.51 -1.19 0.18
C ALA A 190 -12.92 -1.71 0.45
N ILE A 191 -13.10 -3.04 0.36
CA ILE A 191 -14.40 -3.68 0.64
C ILE A 191 -14.79 -3.50 2.11
N VAL A 192 -13.84 -3.67 3.02
CA VAL A 192 -14.10 -3.54 4.47
C VAL A 192 -14.61 -2.15 4.83
N TYR A 193 -14.07 -1.09 4.18
CA TYR A 193 -14.53 0.28 4.42
C TYR A 193 -16.01 0.51 4.06
N LEU A 194 -16.56 -0.19 3.06
CA LEU A 194 -17.99 -0.04 2.69
C LEU A 194 -18.95 -0.50 3.79
N PHE A 195 -18.49 -1.36 4.70
CA PHE A 195 -19.30 -1.89 5.81
C PHE A 195 -19.19 -1.07 7.09
N TYR A 196 -18.43 0.04 7.07
CA TYR A 196 -18.32 0.89 8.24
C TYR A 196 -19.67 1.52 8.57
N PRO A 197 -20.17 1.31 9.78
CA PRO A 197 -21.50 1.77 10.14
C PRO A 197 -21.56 3.29 10.30
N PHE A 198 -22.69 3.88 9.90
CA PHE A 198 -22.98 5.30 10.11
C PHE A 198 -23.12 5.59 11.62
N ASN A 199 -22.66 6.76 12.04
CA ASN A 199 -22.73 7.23 13.45
C ASN A 199 -21.98 6.40 14.49
N THR A 200 -21.10 5.52 14.10
CA THR A 200 -20.18 4.94 15.07
C THR A 200 -19.05 5.91 15.33
N THR A 201 -19.11 6.58 16.47
CA THR A 201 -17.90 7.11 17.08
C THR A 201 -16.97 5.92 17.31
N SER A 202 -15.92 5.86 16.53
CA SER A 202 -14.82 4.90 16.54
C SER A 202 -14.90 3.82 17.64
N LEU A 203 -15.09 2.56 17.22
CA LEU A 203 -14.84 1.37 18.04
C LEU A 203 -15.77 1.13 19.25
N GLU A 204 -16.88 1.86 19.37
CA GLU A 204 -17.89 1.61 20.41
C GLU A 204 -18.77 0.40 20.08
N THR A 205 -18.86 0.04 18.80
CA THR A 205 -19.62 -1.13 18.38
C THR A 205 -18.71 -2.32 18.08
N PRO A 206 -19.12 -3.56 18.40
CA PRO A 206 -18.36 -4.76 18.07
C PRO A 206 -18.04 -4.85 16.56
N LEU A 207 -18.96 -4.41 15.70
CA LEU A 207 -18.76 -4.40 14.25
C LEU A 207 -17.61 -3.46 13.85
N ALA A 208 -17.61 -2.20 14.31
CA ALA A 208 -16.55 -1.25 13.99
C ALA A 208 -15.18 -1.71 14.49
N THR A 209 -15.14 -2.30 15.70
CA THR A 209 -13.92 -2.91 16.25
C THR A 209 -13.41 -4.05 15.35
N THR A 210 -14.30 -4.96 14.96
CA THR A 210 -13.93 -6.10 14.08
C THR A 210 -13.41 -5.60 12.73
N LEU A 211 -14.09 -4.65 12.09
CA LEU A 211 -13.64 -4.07 10.82
C LEU A 211 -12.27 -3.39 10.95
N SER A 212 -12.04 -2.66 12.04
CA SER A 212 -10.73 -2.03 12.31
C SER A 212 -9.62 -3.04 12.51
N ILE A 213 -9.89 -4.16 13.18
CA ILE A 213 -8.93 -5.26 13.33
C ILE A 213 -8.59 -5.85 11.95
N ILE A 214 -9.59 -6.11 11.11
CA ILE A 214 -9.38 -6.65 9.76
C ILE A 214 -8.50 -5.70 8.92
N ILE A 215 -8.81 -4.40 8.92
CA ILE A 215 -8.02 -3.38 8.22
C ILE A 215 -6.58 -3.38 8.73
N THR A 216 -6.38 -3.44 10.04
CA THR A 216 -5.06 -3.43 10.66
C THR A 216 -4.26 -4.68 10.27
N VAL A 217 -4.87 -5.86 10.31
CA VAL A 217 -4.24 -7.12 9.89
C VAL A 217 -3.85 -7.09 8.42
N ASN A 218 -4.74 -6.64 7.53
CA ASN A 218 -4.44 -6.53 6.11
C ASN A 218 -3.31 -5.53 5.83
N THR A 219 -3.30 -4.40 6.54
CA THR A 219 -2.23 -3.40 6.46
C THR A 219 -0.90 -3.96 6.97
N PHE A 220 -0.94 -4.76 8.04
CA PHE A 220 0.23 -5.47 8.57
C PHE A 220 0.79 -6.46 7.53
N VAL A 221 -0.05 -7.30 6.93
CA VAL A 221 0.36 -8.26 5.89
C VAL A 221 1.01 -7.52 4.71
N PHE A 222 0.44 -6.41 4.29
CA PHE A 222 1.01 -5.58 3.22
C PHE A 222 2.38 -4.99 3.60
N ALA A 223 2.47 -4.40 4.79
CA ALA A 223 3.72 -3.76 5.24
C ALA A 223 4.84 -4.80 5.41
N ILE A 224 4.56 -5.93 6.06
CA ILE A 224 5.52 -7.02 6.24
C ILE A 224 5.89 -7.65 4.89
N GLY A 225 4.93 -7.87 3.99
CA GLY A 225 5.20 -8.37 2.65
C GLY A 225 6.18 -7.47 1.88
N ASN A 226 5.96 -6.15 1.91
CA ASN A 226 6.88 -5.20 1.30
C ASN A 226 8.23 -5.13 2.05
N LEU A 227 8.25 -5.20 3.36
CA LEU A 227 9.48 -5.25 4.14
C LEU A 227 10.32 -6.48 3.76
N ILE A 228 9.73 -7.66 3.76
CA ILE A 228 10.40 -8.89 3.36
C ILE A 228 10.91 -8.75 1.92
N ALA A 229 10.07 -8.30 1.00
CA ALA A 229 10.40 -8.18 -0.42
C ALA A 229 11.60 -7.25 -0.68
N TRP A 230 11.66 -6.10 -0.05
CA TRP A 230 12.70 -5.09 -0.33
C TRP A 230 13.92 -5.18 0.58
N VAL A 231 13.77 -5.59 1.82
CA VAL A 231 14.89 -5.77 2.76
C VAL A 231 15.49 -7.16 2.67
N PHE A 232 14.78 -8.13 2.23
CA PHE A 232 15.01 -9.58 2.06
C PHE A 232 16.20 -10.10 2.87
N PRO A 233 15.98 -10.67 4.07
CA PRO A 233 17.05 -11.13 4.94
C PRO A 233 17.98 -12.12 4.23
N LYS A 234 19.29 -12.02 4.44
CA LYS A 234 20.28 -12.93 3.83
C LYS A 234 19.90 -14.40 3.97
N LYS A 235 19.43 -14.82 5.17
CA LYS A 235 18.99 -16.19 5.45
C LYS A 235 17.85 -16.65 4.53
N LEU A 236 16.84 -15.78 4.25
CA LEU A 236 15.77 -16.13 3.33
C LEU A 236 16.25 -16.22 1.88
N ARG A 237 17.23 -15.40 1.47
CA ARG A 237 17.83 -15.50 0.13
C ARG A 237 18.54 -16.84 -0.06
N TYR A 238 19.35 -17.25 0.92
CA TYR A 238 19.99 -18.57 0.90
C TYR A 238 18.96 -19.67 0.82
N PHE A 239 17.94 -19.64 1.68
CA PHE A 239 16.88 -20.66 1.67
C PHE A 239 16.20 -20.78 0.29
N PHE A 240 15.89 -19.70 -0.36
CA PHE A 240 15.26 -19.73 -1.70
C PHE A 240 16.25 -20.11 -2.80
N ASN A 241 17.52 -19.79 -2.65
CA ASN A 241 18.54 -20.19 -3.61
C ASN A 241 18.91 -21.68 -3.44
N ASP A 242 19.17 -22.16 -2.22
CA ASP A 242 19.53 -23.55 -1.94
C ASP A 242 18.48 -24.55 -2.40
N VAL A 243 17.21 -24.23 -2.26
CA VAL A 243 16.10 -25.08 -2.75
C VAL A 243 16.10 -25.20 -4.29
N PHE A 244 16.72 -24.25 -5.00
CA PHE A 244 16.77 -24.21 -6.45
C PHE A 244 18.16 -24.50 -7.03
N GLU A 245 19.25 -24.26 -6.30
CA GLU A 245 20.64 -24.60 -6.71
C GLU A 245 20.88 -26.10 -6.86
N SER A 246 20.04 -26.93 -6.22
CA SER A 246 20.04 -28.37 -6.45
C SER A 246 19.55 -28.79 -7.85
N ALA A 247 19.12 -27.86 -8.67
CA ALA A 247 18.57 -28.14 -10.01
C ALA A 247 19.37 -27.54 -11.19
N GLU A 248 20.24 -26.54 -10.98
CA GLU A 248 21.00 -25.90 -12.05
C GLU A 248 22.36 -25.39 -11.54
N ASP A 249 23.45 -26.05 -11.96
CA ASP A 249 24.83 -25.58 -11.83
C ASP A 249 25.02 -24.26 -12.61
N GLU A 250 25.72 -23.29 -11.98
CA GLU A 250 26.15 -22.02 -12.59
C GLU A 250 25.11 -20.92 -12.84
N ILE A 251 24.43 -20.43 -11.81
CA ILE A 251 23.82 -19.10 -11.93
C ILE A 251 24.82 -18.05 -11.45
N VAL A 252 25.47 -17.38 -12.41
CA VAL A 252 26.27 -16.17 -12.17
C VAL A 252 25.41 -15.15 -11.44
N SER A 253 25.87 -14.67 -10.30
CA SER A 253 25.15 -13.64 -9.51
C SER A 253 25.13 -12.31 -10.25
N ILE A 254 24.11 -12.14 -11.10
CA ILE A 254 23.93 -10.90 -11.87
C ILE A 254 23.46 -9.80 -10.91
N PRO A 255 24.12 -8.63 -10.85
CA PRO A 255 23.66 -7.50 -10.04
C PRO A 255 22.23 -7.11 -10.41
N GLU A 256 21.42 -6.73 -9.41
CA GLU A 256 20.00 -6.38 -9.56
C GLU A 256 19.74 -5.32 -10.67
N GLN A 257 20.67 -4.38 -10.85
CA GLN A 257 20.62 -3.38 -11.93
C GLN A 257 20.73 -4.04 -13.32
N LYS A 258 21.61 -5.02 -13.46
CA LYS A 258 21.82 -5.73 -14.74
C LYS A 258 20.64 -6.66 -15.07
N VAL A 259 19.99 -7.24 -14.04
CA VAL A 259 18.73 -7.97 -14.21
C VAL A 259 17.62 -7.05 -14.75
N MET A 260 17.52 -5.84 -14.21
CA MET A 260 16.56 -4.84 -14.70
C MET A 260 16.86 -4.41 -16.15
N GLU A 261 18.12 -4.34 -16.55
CA GLU A 261 18.53 -4.04 -17.94
C GLU A 261 18.21 -5.19 -18.89
N ILE A 262 18.48 -6.44 -18.49
CA ILE A 262 18.16 -7.64 -19.30
C ILE A 262 16.64 -7.74 -19.50
N ILE A 263 15.87 -7.58 -18.45
CA ILE A 263 14.40 -7.58 -18.54
C ILE A 263 13.91 -6.43 -19.44
N LYS A 264 14.56 -5.28 -19.42
CA LYS A 264 14.24 -4.17 -20.34
C LYS A 264 14.52 -4.52 -21.81
N SER A 265 15.64 -5.18 -22.11
CA SER A 265 15.99 -5.57 -23.49
C SER A 265 15.02 -6.61 -24.04
N GLU A 266 14.73 -7.68 -23.30
CA GLU A 266 13.79 -8.74 -23.73
C GLU A 266 12.39 -8.19 -24.00
N ILE A 267 11.93 -7.27 -23.17
CA ILE A 267 10.62 -6.67 -23.28
C ILE A 267 10.53 -5.69 -24.48
N ASN A 268 11.61 -5.03 -24.84
CA ASN A 268 11.64 -4.16 -26.02
C ASN A 268 11.63 -4.98 -27.32
N GLU A 269 12.25 -6.15 -27.35
CA GLU A 269 12.22 -7.07 -28.49
C GLU A 269 10.83 -7.65 -28.72
N GLU A 270 10.09 -8.04 -27.67
CA GLU A 270 8.70 -8.51 -27.81
C GLU A 270 7.75 -7.39 -28.29
N GLY A 271 8.00 -6.14 -27.88
CA GLY A 271 7.22 -4.98 -28.33
C GLY A 271 7.42 -4.63 -29.81
N LEU A 272 8.55 -4.99 -30.39
CA LEU A 272 8.83 -4.82 -31.82
C LEU A 272 8.22 -5.93 -32.68
N ASN A 273 8.14 -7.16 -32.15
CA ASN A 273 7.59 -8.31 -32.87
C ASN A 273 6.05 -8.42 -32.80
N GLY A 274 5.39 -7.67 -31.93
CA GLY A 274 3.92 -7.66 -31.77
C GLY A 274 3.17 -6.66 -32.66
N ASN A 275 3.87 -5.92 -33.53
CA ASN A 275 3.28 -4.93 -34.44
C ASN A 275 3.40 -5.31 -35.94
N ASN A 276 3.64 -6.58 -36.26
CA ASN A 276 3.58 -7.09 -37.61
C ASN A 276 2.32 -7.94 -37.82
#